data_6f974b067f76414e3bc57ca71f08dc9f
#
_entry.id   6f974b067f76414e3bc57ca71f08dc9f
#
_cell.length_a   1.000
_cell.length_b   1.000
_cell.length_c   1.000
_cell.angle_alpha   90.00
_cell.angle_beta   90.00
_cell.angle_gamma   90.00
#
_symmetry.space_group_name_H-M   'P 1'
#
loop_
_entity.id
_entity.type
_entity.pdbx_description
1 polymer ?
#
loop_
_entity_poly.entity_id
_entity_poly.type
_entity_poly.pdbx_seq_one_letter_code
_entity_poly.pdbx_strand_id
1 'polypeptide(L)'
;MKPESLTLADGDQVELNEDGFVASVTLGDGSGRYYYTKGPFLFEDFKEKELRWYHENGELALEGRFIDPFKDPSPVTIFYPEYIYRIGGEIRSEEDLLVKFLARWAKQTDLFIRDQQIVPKPSLWRYMDNTDKNYYEVVHENIMRDLRLANLRKANKYLVASEVLTDTLAKQGYDTKFLPPMFTEKLGQLRKIGPVLDYCLVDHMGEGKNVELVIEAFIELYKRGSKAQSTFYGGSEERLAELQNQYDIPPTIHFKGLVEEVPYHLHQCYLSASYTELFANACVEALSQGLLALLSDVEIAHRFYASQSNAIRLFQNKGQLIQMIEEMEELDFYLSNEKNLALASRYSLEKVAQIYRELLDRNF
;
A
#
# COMPACT_ATOMS: atom_id res chain seq x y z
N MET A 1 26.88 -19.31 -22.63
CA MET A 1 27.61 -18.53 -21.60
C MET A 1 27.53 -19.29 -20.29
N LYS A 2 28.57 -19.27 -19.45
CA LYS A 2 28.43 -19.81 -18.08
C LYS A 2 27.49 -18.87 -17.34
N PRO A 3 26.56 -19.36 -16.49
CA PRO A 3 25.78 -18.49 -15.65
C PRO A 3 26.70 -17.59 -14.83
N GLU A 4 26.45 -16.31 -14.83
CA GLU A 4 27.20 -15.37 -13.98
C GLU A 4 26.77 -15.59 -12.53
N SER A 5 27.73 -15.75 -11.64
CA SER A 5 27.49 -15.80 -10.20
C SER A 5 27.96 -14.51 -9.57
N LEU A 6 27.14 -13.94 -8.71
CA LEU A 6 27.45 -12.75 -7.91
C LEU A 6 27.54 -13.16 -6.44
N THR A 7 28.52 -12.62 -5.73
CA THR A 7 28.59 -12.76 -4.27
C THR A 7 28.22 -11.42 -3.65
N LEU A 8 27.20 -11.41 -2.80
CA LEU A 8 26.75 -10.23 -2.08
C LEU A 8 27.64 -9.95 -0.84
N ALA A 9 27.49 -8.77 -0.24
CA ALA A 9 28.35 -8.32 0.87
C ALA A 9 28.23 -9.18 2.14
N ASP A 10 27.11 -9.86 2.33
CA ASP A 10 26.82 -10.80 3.41
C ASP A 10 27.31 -12.24 3.13
N GLY A 11 27.92 -12.46 1.97
CA GLY A 11 28.43 -13.76 1.53
C GLY A 11 27.44 -14.59 0.75
N ASP A 12 26.20 -14.13 0.54
CA ASP A 12 25.21 -14.81 -0.28
C ASP A 12 25.67 -14.94 -1.73
N GLN A 13 25.44 -16.10 -2.32
CA GLN A 13 25.78 -16.38 -3.70
C GLN A 13 24.52 -16.39 -4.56
N VAL A 14 24.47 -15.52 -5.56
CA VAL A 14 23.39 -15.41 -6.53
C VAL A 14 23.84 -16.01 -7.86
N GLU A 15 23.08 -16.98 -8.37
CA GLU A 15 23.25 -17.51 -9.71
C GLU A 15 22.20 -16.90 -10.63
N LEU A 16 22.63 -16.43 -11.81
CA LEU A 16 21.73 -15.90 -12.83
C LEU A 16 21.50 -16.96 -13.92
N ASN A 17 20.29 -16.96 -14.51
CA ASN A 17 19.98 -17.78 -15.68
C ASN A 17 20.56 -17.16 -16.97
N GLU A 18 20.33 -17.82 -18.12
CA GLU A 18 20.83 -17.37 -19.44
C GLU A 18 20.25 -15.99 -19.85
N ASP A 19 19.12 -15.59 -19.30
CA ASP A 19 18.45 -14.32 -19.54
C ASP A 19 18.85 -13.21 -18.56
N GLY A 20 19.78 -13.50 -17.63
CA GLY A 20 20.26 -12.55 -16.63
C GLY A 20 19.39 -12.41 -15.38
N PHE A 21 18.38 -13.28 -15.19
CA PHE A 21 17.54 -13.27 -13.99
C PHE A 21 18.10 -14.22 -12.92
N VAL A 22 17.76 -13.93 -11.65
CA VAL A 22 18.15 -14.78 -10.53
C VAL A 22 17.58 -16.19 -10.70
N ALA A 23 18.44 -17.17 -10.85
CA ALA A 23 18.11 -18.59 -10.91
C ALA A 23 18.14 -19.23 -9.53
N SER A 24 19.11 -18.87 -8.70
CA SER A 24 19.20 -19.34 -7.31
C SER A 24 19.90 -18.32 -6.43
N VAL A 25 19.63 -18.36 -5.14
CA VAL A 25 20.38 -17.66 -4.09
C VAL A 25 20.76 -18.68 -3.03
N THR A 26 22.05 -18.80 -2.73
CA THR A 26 22.57 -19.59 -1.61
C THR A 26 22.99 -18.65 -0.51
N LEU A 27 22.41 -18.82 0.69
CA LEU A 27 22.75 -17.97 1.83
C LEU A 27 24.20 -18.21 2.28
N GLY A 28 24.92 -17.15 2.61
CA GLY A 28 26.34 -17.19 2.96
C GLY A 28 26.63 -17.97 4.24
N ASP A 29 25.65 -18.12 5.13
CA ASP A 29 25.71 -18.93 6.35
C ASP A 29 25.42 -20.42 6.09
N GLY A 30 25.09 -20.81 4.86
CA GLY A 30 24.75 -22.18 4.50
C GLY A 30 23.38 -22.66 4.96
N SER A 31 22.56 -21.82 5.60
CA SER A 31 21.27 -22.18 6.17
C SER A 31 20.19 -22.42 5.14
N GLY A 32 20.36 -21.96 3.90
CA GLY A 32 19.33 -22.11 2.88
C GLY A 32 19.82 -21.87 1.47
N ARG A 33 19.05 -22.43 0.52
CA ARG A 33 19.19 -22.16 -0.91
C ARG A 33 17.82 -21.97 -1.52
N TYR A 34 17.63 -20.86 -2.22
CA TYR A 34 16.40 -20.50 -2.90
C TYR A 34 16.55 -20.70 -4.39
N TYR A 35 15.57 -21.34 -5.03
CA TYR A 35 15.52 -21.53 -6.48
C TYR A 35 14.38 -20.72 -7.08
N TYR A 36 14.64 -20.07 -8.20
CA TYR A 36 13.65 -19.32 -8.96
C TYR A 36 13.52 -19.97 -10.35
N THR A 37 12.36 -20.52 -10.64
CA THR A 37 12.18 -21.37 -11.84
C THR A 37 11.93 -20.60 -13.12
N LYS A 38 11.58 -19.32 -13.07
CA LYS A 38 11.46 -18.45 -14.27
C LYS A 38 11.53 -16.96 -13.91
N GLY A 39 12.06 -16.20 -14.84
CA GLY A 39 12.33 -14.78 -14.95
C GLY A 39 11.41 -13.76 -14.29
N PRO A 40 11.51 -12.48 -14.62
CA PRO A 40 10.99 -11.40 -13.80
C PRO A 40 9.49 -11.55 -13.58
N PHE A 41 9.06 -11.09 -12.44
CA PHE A 41 7.66 -10.96 -12.08
C PHE A 41 6.93 -10.10 -13.09
N LEU A 42 6.23 -10.74 -14.02
CA LEU A 42 5.06 -10.14 -14.63
C LEU A 42 3.87 -10.69 -13.85
N PHE A 43 2.98 -9.82 -13.40
CA PHE A 43 1.79 -10.18 -12.61
C PHE A 43 0.88 -11.20 -13.31
N GLU A 44 1.06 -11.45 -14.58
CA GLU A 44 0.33 -12.41 -15.41
C GLU A 44 0.98 -13.79 -15.52
N ASP A 45 2.23 -13.96 -15.08
CA ASP A 45 2.98 -15.21 -15.19
C ASP A 45 3.43 -15.74 -13.81
N PHE A 46 2.48 -15.92 -12.88
CA PHE A 46 2.70 -16.71 -11.67
C PHE A 46 2.84 -18.19 -12.03
N LYS A 47 3.83 -18.51 -12.83
CA LYS A 47 4.20 -19.90 -13.10
C LYS A 47 5.24 -20.31 -12.08
N GLU A 48 4.84 -21.28 -11.30
CA GLU A 48 5.63 -22.15 -10.44
C GLU A 48 6.96 -21.58 -9.93
N LYS A 49 6.93 -20.87 -8.82
CA LYS A 49 8.14 -20.66 -8.04
C LYS A 49 8.38 -21.89 -7.18
N GLU A 50 9.51 -22.51 -7.34
CA GLU A 50 10.01 -23.51 -6.41
C GLU A 50 10.96 -22.85 -5.42
N LEU A 51 10.71 -23.05 -4.11
CA LEU A 51 11.58 -22.62 -3.03
C LEU A 51 12.10 -23.87 -2.33
N ARG A 52 13.40 -23.96 -2.09
CA ARG A 52 14.02 -25.10 -1.42
C ARG A 52 14.91 -24.61 -0.30
N TRP A 53 14.71 -25.15 0.89
CA TRP A 53 15.54 -24.88 2.06
C TRP A 53 16.28 -26.16 2.45
N TYR A 54 17.53 -26.02 2.81
CA TYR A 54 18.41 -27.12 3.15
C TYR A 54 18.88 -27.01 4.60
N HIS A 55 19.13 -28.15 5.25
CA HIS A 55 19.84 -28.19 6.51
C HIS A 55 21.32 -27.88 6.30
N GLU A 56 22.04 -27.53 7.36
CA GLU A 56 23.48 -27.28 7.35
C GLU A 56 24.30 -28.45 6.74
N ASN A 57 23.78 -29.69 6.85
CA ASN A 57 24.39 -30.89 6.26
C ASN A 57 24.08 -31.06 4.76
N GLY A 58 23.37 -30.13 4.14
CA GLY A 58 22.98 -30.15 2.72
C GLY A 58 21.76 -30.98 2.38
N GLU A 59 21.09 -31.60 3.36
CA GLU A 59 19.83 -32.33 3.11
C GLU A 59 18.66 -31.36 2.94
N LEU A 60 17.75 -31.67 2.03
CA LEU A 60 16.53 -30.87 1.78
C LEU A 60 15.62 -30.88 3.03
N ALA A 61 15.47 -29.70 3.65
CA ALA A 61 14.64 -29.52 4.83
C ALA A 61 13.17 -29.24 4.46
N LEU A 62 12.97 -28.39 3.46
CA LEU A 62 11.66 -27.90 3.04
C LEU A 62 11.68 -27.60 1.55
N GLU A 63 10.64 -27.99 0.85
CA GLU A 63 10.38 -27.61 -0.54
C GLU A 63 9.02 -26.91 -0.62
N GLY A 64 9.01 -25.71 -1.19
CA GLY A 64 7.81 -24.93 -1.45
C GLY A 64 7.55 -24.82 -2.95
N ARG A 65 6.27 -24.96 -3.36
CA ARG A 65 5.81 -24.75 -4.72
C ARG A 65 4.61 -23.82 -4.72
N PHE A 66 4.67 -22.78 -5.53
CA PHE A 66 3.54 -21.87 -5.70
C PHE A 66 2.43 -22.54 -6.53
N ILE A 67 1.21 -22.51 -6.02
CA ILE A 67 0.02 -23.10 -6.66
C ILE A 67 -1.06 -22.03 -6.76
N ASP A 68 -1.66 -21.93 -7.93
CA ASP A 68 -2.91 -21.22 -8.16
C ASP A 68 -4.05 -22.25 -8.19
N PRO A 69 -4.92 -22.33 -7.16
CA PRO A 69 -5.96 -23.35 -7.08
C PRO A 69 -7.01 -23.23 -8.18
N PHE A 70 -7.05 -22.11 -8.90
CA PHE A 70 -7.97 -21.90 -10.02
C PHE A 70 -7.39 -22.36 -11.36
N LYS A 71 -6.07 -22.56 -11.44
CA LYS A 71 -5.36 -23.00 -12.64
C LYS A 71 -4.74 -24.38 -12.50
N ASP A 72 -4.27 -24.71 -11.30
CA ASP A 72 -3.52 -25.94 -11.03
C ASP A 72 -4.18 -26.76 -9.92
N PRO A 73 -4.27 -28.10 -10.05
CA PRO A 73 -4.77 -28.94 -8.99
C PRO A 73 -3.81 -28.93 -7.80
N SER A 74 -4.34 -28.65 -6.62
CA SER A 74 -3.57 -28.71 -5.37
C SER A 74 -3.83 -30.02 -4.63
N PRO A 75 -2.80 -30.66 -4.05
CA PRO A 75 -2.94 -31.84 -3.20
C PRO A 75 -3.51 -31.53 -1.81
N VAL A 76 -3.63 -30.25 -1.47
CA VAL A 76 -4.22 -29.75 -0.23
C VAL A 76 -5.28 -28.70 -0.54
N THR A 77 -6.19 -28.45 0.40
CA THR A 77 -7.21 -27.43 0.23
C THR A 77 -6.57 -26.06 0.39
N ILE A 78 -6.51 -25.28 -0.69
CA ILE A 78 -6.14 -23.90 -0.74
C ILE A 78 -7.23 -23.11 -1.45
N PHE A 79 -7.46 -21.86 -1.03
CA PHE A 79 -8.55 -21.03 -1.55
C PHE A 79 -8.08 -19.92 -2.48
N TYR A 80 -6.79 -19.57 -2.39
CA TYR A 80 -6.15 -18.49 -3.14
C TYR A 80 -4.76 -18.93 -3.55
N PRO A 81 -4.17 -18.28 -4.58
CA PRO A 81 -2.78 -18.54 -4.95
C PRO A 81 -1.86 -18.42 -3.74
N GLU A 82 -1.19 -19.50 -3.36
CA GLU A 82 -0.25 -19.55 -2.24
C GLU A 82 0.79 -20.66 -2.44
N TYR A 83 1.80 -20.66 -1.57
CA TYR A 83 2.76 -21.77 -1.56
C TYR A 83 2.20 -22.97 -0.83
N ILE A 84 2.43 -24.16 -1.40
CA ILE A 84 2.34 -25.43 -0.70
C ILE A 84 3.74 -25.95 -0.42
N TYR A 85 3.89 -26.66 0.69
CA TYR A 85 5.19 -27.06 1.18
C TYR A 85 5.23 -28.59 1.38
N ARG A 86 6.37 -29.21 1.03
CA ARG A 86 6.66 -30.60 1.32
C ARG A 86 7.67 -30.70 2.45
N ILE A 87 7.30 -31.39 3.54
CA ILE A 87 8.12 -31.57 4.74
C ILE A 87 8.01 -33.05 5.13
N GLY A 88 9.14 -33.76 5.15
CA GLY A 88 9.16 -35.19 5.54
C GLY A 88 8.19 -36.07 4.74
N GLY A 89 7.94 -35.74 3.46
CA GLY A 89 7.00 -36.46 2.59
C GLY A 89 5.54 -35.98 2.67
N GLU A 90 5.16 -35.16 3.66
CA GLU A 90 3.83 -34.59 3.77
C GLU A 90 3.74 -33.26 3.02
N ILE A 91 2.61 -33.03 2.32
CA ILE A 91 2.31 -31.75 1.67
C ILE A 91 1.37 -30.96 2.56
N ARG A 92 1.69 -29.67 2.77
CA ARG A 92 0.98 -28.75 3.65
C ARG A 92 0.76 -27.41 2.96
N SER A 93 -0.37 -26.76 3.24
CA SER A 93 -0.57 -25.35 2.89
C SER A 93 0.28 -24.45 3.77
N GLU A 94 0.49 -23.22 3.33
CA GLU A 94 1.14 -22.17 4.15
C GLU A 94 0.39 -21.97 5.47
N GLU A 95 -0.94 -21.99 5.43
CA GLU A 95 -1.80 -21.86 6.60
C GLU A 95 -1.56 -23.00 7.61
N ASP A 96 -1.46 -24.25 7.16
CA ASP A 96 -1.20 -25.39 8.04
C ASP A 96 0.17 -25.28 8.72
N LEU A 97 1.18 -24.79 7.99
CA LEU A 97 2.49 -24.52 8.57
C LEU A 97 2.47 -23.44 9.62
N LEU A 98 1.77 -22.33 9.32
CA LEU A 98 1.60 -21.22 10.27
C LEU A 98 0.91 -21.72 11.55
N VAL A 99 -0.15 -22.52 11.44
CA VAL A 99 -0.84 -23.09 12.61
C VAL A 99 0.10 -23.98 13.42
N LYS A 100 0.89 -24.84 12.78
CA LYS A 100 1.88 -25.70 13.47
C LYS A 100 2.96 -24.85 14.17
N PHE A 101 3.45 -23.81 13.50
CA PHE A 101 4.41 -22.88 14.09
C PHE A 101 3.84 -22.20 15.33
N LEU A 102 2.65 -21.62 15.21
CA LEU A 102 1.97 -20.94 16.32
C LEU A 102 1.68 -21.91 17.47
N ALA A 103 1.25 -23.13 17.19
CA ALA A 103 1.01 -24.14 18.23
C ALA A 103 2.27 -24.51 19.01
N ARG A 104 3.45 -24.45 18.37
CA ARG A 104 4.72 -24.82 18.98
C ARG A 104 5.38 -23.65 19.75
N TRP A 105 5.32 -22.45 19.20
CA TRP A 105 6.15 -21.33 19.64
C TRP A 105 5.36 -20.18 20.28
N ALA A 106 4.07 -20.05 19.99
CA ALA A 106 3.27 -18.93 20.47
C ALA A 106 2.92 -19.12 21.94
N LYS A 107 3.18 -18.09 22.74
CA LYS A 107 2.78 -17.98 24.14
C LYS A 107 1.34 -17.47 24.25
N GLN A 108 0.69 -17.70 25.38
CA GLN A 108 -0.68 -17.21 25.61
C GLN A 108 -0.77 -15.69 25.64
N THR A 109 0.30 -15.02 26.05
CA THR A 109 0.40 -13.55 26.13
C THR A 109 0.75 -12.88 24.81
N ASP A 110 1.06 -13.63 23.75
CA ASP A 110 1.46 -13.04 22.48
C ASP A 110 0.26 -12.40 21.77
N LEU A 111 0.49 -11.23 21.19
CA LEU A 111 -0.44 -10.56 20.30
C LEU A 111 -0.11 -10.94 18.85
N PHE A 112 -1.11 -11.44 18.11
CA PHE A 112 -0.97 -11.78 16.72
C PHE A 112 -1.68 -10.75 15.85
N ILE A 113 -0.95 -10.15 14.93
CA ILE A 113 -1.49 -9.25 13.92
C ILE A 113 -1.20 -9.86 12.55
N ARG A 114 -2.26 -10.21 11.84
CA ARG A 114 -2.18 -10.67 10.46
C ARG A 114 -2.34 -9.48 9.54
N ASP A 115 -1.25 -9.10 8.90
CA ASP A 115 -1.20 -8.01 7.93
C ASP A 115 -1.20 -8.57 6.50
N GLN A 116 -2.37 -8.92 6.02
CA GLN A 116 -2.59 -9.40 4.66
C GLN A 116 -3.99 -9.03 4.18
N GLN A 117 -4.21 -9.15 2.86
CA GLN A 117 -5.57 -9.10 2.33
C GLN A 117 -6.48 -10.09 3.04
N ILE A 118 -7.75 -9.72 3.21
CA ILE A 118 -8.75 -10.58 3.86
C ILE A 118 -9.02 -11.79 2.95
N VAL A 119 -8.25 -12.84 3.22
CA VAL A 119 -8.40 -14.14 2.58
C VAL A 119 -8.86 -15.12 3.65
N PRO A 120 -9.89 -15.94 3.40
CA PRO A 120 -10.31 -16.95 4.35
C PRO A 120 -9.16 -17.87 4.75
N LYS A 121 -8.94 -18.04 6.05
CA LYS A 121 -7.94 -18.94 6.63
C LYS A 121 -8.60 -19.82 7.70
N PRO A 122 -9.39 -20.84 7.28
CA PRO A 122 -10.23 -21.60 8.21
C PRO A 122 -9.46 -22.35 9.30
N SER A 123 -8.29 -22.87 8.98
CA SER A 123 -7.46 -23.61 9.95
C SER A 123 -6.87 -22.67 11.00
N LEU A 124 -6.39 -21.49 10.57
CA LEU A 124 -5.89 -20.46 11.48
C LEU A 124 -7.01 -19.94 12.39
N TRP A 125 -8.18 -19.65 11.84
CA TRP A 125 -9.32 -19.20 12.63
C TRP A 125 -9.73 -20.24 13.67
N ARG A 126 -9.82 -21.50 13.29
CA ARG A 126 -10.12 -22.61 14.22
C ARG A 126 -9.07 -22.73 15.32
N TYR A 127 -7.80 -22.56 14.98
CA TYR A 127 -6.72 -22.56 15.97
C TYR A 127 -6.87 -21.40 16.95
N MET A 128 -7.13 -20.16 16.45
CA MET A 128 -7.31 -18.99 17.29
C MET A 128 -8.54 -19.09 18.18
N ASP A 129 -9.68 -19.54 17.65
CA ASP A 129 -10.93 -19.76 18.41
C ASP A 129 -10.74 -20.74 19.59
N ASN A 130 -9.84 -21.75 19.44
CA ASN A 130 -9.61 -22.77 20.45
C ASN A 130 -8.51 -22.42 21.46
N THR A 131 -7.80 -21.32 21.30
CA THR A 131 -6.60 -21.01 22.12
C THR A 131 -6.70 -19.73 22.92
N ASP A 132 -7.82 -19.01 22.89
CA ASP A 132 -8.04 -17.70 23.54
C ASP A 132 -6.91 -16.69 23.28
N LYS A 133 -6.24 -16.80 22.14
CA LYS A 133 -5.15 -15.89 21.80
C LYS A 133 -5.68 -14.57 21.26
N ASN A 134 -4.98 -13.49 21.59
CA ASN A 134 -5.27 -12.18 21.04
C ASN A 134 -4.84 -12.12 19.56
N TYR A 135 -5.82 -12.08 18.66
CA TYR A 135 -5.62 -12.11 17.24
C TYR A 135 -6.38 -10.99 16.55
N TYR A 136 -5.68 -10.23 15.71
CA TYR A 136 -6.24 -9.18 14.88
C TYR A 136 -5.92 -9.41 13.40
N GLU A 137 -6.87 -9.10 12.55
CA GLU A 137 -6.67 -9.02 11.10
C GLU A 137 -6.66 -7.56 10.66
N VAL A 138 -5.70 -7.19 9.80
CA VAL A 138 -5.60 -5.83 9.27
C VAL A 138 -6.44 -5.71 7.99
N VAL A 139 -7.21 -4.63 7.91
CA VAL A 139 -8.04 -4.29 6.75
C VAL A 139 -7.43 -3.08 6.06
N HIS A 140 -6.72 -3.32 4.96
CA HIS A 140 -6.09 -2.28 4.14
C HIS A 140 -6.93 -1.83 2.94
N GLU A 141 -7.92 -2.62 2.54
CA GLU A 141 -8.65 -2.40 1.31
C GLU A 141 -10.07 -1.89 1.57
N ASN A 142 -10.64 -1.25 0.55
CA ASN A 142 -12.04 -0.92 0.57
C ASN A 142 -12.91 -2.15 0.30
N ILE A 143 -13.00 -3.02 1.30
CA ILE A 143 -13.77 -4.27 1.23
C ILE A 143 -15.26 -4.07 0.96
N MET A 144 -15.78 -2.84 1.17
CA MET A 144 -17.18 -2.51 0.88
C MET A 144 -17.49 -2.53 -0.62
N ARG A 145 -16.50 -2.23 -1.48
CA ARG A 145 -16.66 -2.26 -2.94
C ARG A 145 -16.59 -3.66 -3.53
N ASP A 146 -15.75 -4.52 -2.96
CA ASP A 146 -15.36 -5.79 -3.58
C ASP A 146 -16.18 -6.98 -3.12
N LEU A 147 -17.28 -6.77 -2.40
CA LEU A 147 -18.08 -7.85 -1.80
C LEU A 147 -17.29 -8.76 -0.84
N ARG A 148 -16.05 -8.40 -0.48
CA ARG A 148 -15.20 -9.16 0.43
C ARG A 148 -15.66 -9.10 1.88
N LEU A 149 -16.70 -8.30 2.18
CA LEU A 149 -17.42 -8.36 3.47
C LEU A 149 -17.85 -9.78 3.84
N ALA A 150 -18.17 -10.61 2.85
CA ALA A 150 -18.52 -12.01 3.08
C ALA A 150 -17.37 -12.83 3.70
N ASN A 151 -16.14 -12.35 3.59
CA ASN A 151 -14.96 -13.00 4.14
C ASN A 151 -14.67 -12.56 5.59
N LEU A 152 -15.37 -11.54 6.11
CA LEU A 152 -15.19 -11.10 7.49
C LEU A 152 -15.99 -11.99 8.42
N ARG A 153 -15.35 -12.44 9.50
CA ARG A 153 -15.99 -13.19 10.59
C ARG A 153 -16.32 -12.25 11.74
N LYS A 154 -17.55 -12.36 12.26
CA LYS A 154 -17.98 -11.60 13.45
C LYS A 154 -17.17 -11.94 14.71
N ALA A 155 -16.59 -13.12 14.76
CA ALA A 155 -15.76 -13.58 15.88
C ALA A 155 -14.32 -13.02 15.86
N ASN A 156 -13.88 -12.43 14.75
CA ASN A 156 -12.54 -11.88 14.63
C ASN A 156 -12.50 -10.41 15.06
N LYS A 157 -11.32 -9.97 15.48
CA LYS A 157 -11.00 -8.57 15.75
C LYS A 157 -10.26 -7.98 14.56
N TYR A 158 -10.57 -6.74 14.21
CA TYR A 158 -10.02 -6.09 13.01
C TYR A 158 -9.32 -4.78 13.35
N LEU A 159 -8.13 -4.59 12.77
CA LEU A 159 -7.44 -3.30 12.70
C LEU A 159 -7.70 -2.72 11.32
N VAL A 160 -8.36 -1.59 11.27
CA VAL A 160 -8.86 -1.02 10.01
C VAL A 160 -8.11 0.27 9.70
N ALA A 161 -7.53 0.34 8.50
CA ALA A 161 -6.72 1.47 8.05
C ALA A 161 -7.54 2.74 7.71
N SER A 162 -8.79 2.84 8.15
CA SER A 162 -9.67 3.98 7.91
C SER A 162 -10.64 4.19 9.06
N GLU A 163 -10.74 5.42 9.58
CA GLU A 163 -11.71 5.77 10.63
C GLU A 163 -13.15 5.52 10.17
N VAL A 164 -13.49 5.96 8.96
CA VAL A 164 -14.83 5.81 8.39
C VAL A 164 -15.22 4.34 8.23
N LEU A 165 -14.31 3.52 7.73
CA LEU A 165 -14.57 2.09 7.56
C LEU A 165 -14.62 1.39 8.91
N THR A 166 -13.81 1.78 9.90
CA THR A 166 -13.87 1.29 11.27
C THR A 166 -15.26 1.49 11.85
N ASP A 167 -15.79 2.71 11.79
CA ASP A 167 -17.13 3.05 12.29
C ASP A 167 -18.23 2.29 11.54
N THR A 168 -18.08 2.15 10.23
CA THR A 168 -19.05 1.44 9.38
C THR A 168 -19.13 -0.04 9.76
N LEU A 169 -18.00 -0.70 9.93
CA LEU A 169 -17.94 -2.10 10.32
C LEU A 169 -18.41 -2.30 11.78
N ALA A 170 -18.05 -1.38 12.69
CA ALA A 170 -18.53 -1.42 14.07
C ALA A 170 -20.06 -1.36 14.15
N LYS A 171 -20.72 -0.48 13.36
CA LYS A 171 -22.17 -0.40 13.24
C LYS A 171 -22.80 -1.68 12.70
N GLN A 172 -22.07 -2.47 11.92
CA GLN A 172 -22.48 -3.78 11.43
C GLN A 172 -22.22 -4.92 12.44
N GLY A 173 -21.64 -4.60 13.60
CA GLY A 173 -21.37 -5.53 14.70
C GLY A 173 -20.05 -6.31 14.57
N TYR A 174 -19.06 -5.77 13.85
CA TYR A 174 -17.69 -6.28 13.86
C TYR A 174 -16.89 -5.63 14.98
N ASP A 175 -15.99 -6.38 15.62
CA ASP A 175 -15.03 -5.83 16.57
C ASP A 175 -13.88 -5.18 15.80
N THR A 176 -13.88 -3.86 15.74
CA THR A 176 -12.96 -3.09 14.92
C THR A 176 -12.26 -2.00 15.71
N LYS A 177 -11.01 -1.75 15.39
CA LYS A 177 -10.24 -0.60 15.86
C LYS A 177 -9.57 0.08 14.70
N PHE A 178 -9.53 1.39 14.71
CA PHE A 178 -8.76 2.17 13.77
C PHE A 178 -7.26 2.02 14.05
N LEU A 179 -6.48 1.71 13.00
CA LEU A 179 -5.03 1.71 13.03
C LEU A 179 -4.52 2.43 11.77
N PRO A 180 -3.95 3.63 11.89
CA PRO A 180 -3.38 4.33 10.75
C PRO A 180 -2.29 3.49 10.09
N PRO A 181 -2.25 3.39 8.74
CA PRO A 181 -1.22 2.62 8.04
C PRO A 181 0.13 3.35 7.97
N MET A 182 0.18 4.59 8.44
CA MET A 182 1.36 5.44 8.49
C MET A 182 1.32 6.39 9.67
N PHE A 183 2.43 7.07 9.91
CA PHE A 183 2.50 8.21 10.85
C PHE A 183 3.26 9.37 10.21
N THR A 184 3.00 10.59 10.70
CA THR A 184 3.72 11.80 10.32
C THR A 184 4.79 12.10 11.36
N GLU A 185 6.06 12.20 10.93
CA GLU A 185 7.18 12.48 11.83
C GLU A 185 7.22 13.96 12.26
N LYS A 186 7.02 14.86 11.31
CA LYS A 186 7.07 16.30 11.52
C LYS A 186 5.90 16.98 10.86
N LEU A 187 5.34 17.96 11.54
CA LEU A 187 4.36 18.87 10.96
C LEU A 187 5.08 20.08 10.36
N GLY A 188 4.64 20.48 9.17
CA GLY A 188 5.05 21.71 8.52
C GLY A 188 4.62 22.96 9.29
N GLN A 189 4.98 24.11 8.76
CA GLN A 189 4.67 25.38 9.39
C GLN A 189 3.26 25.87 9.02
N LEU A 190 2.63 26.58 9.95
CA LEU A 190 1.43 27.33 9.65
C LEU A 190 1.74 28.40 8.60
N ARG A 191 1.02 28.35 7.48
CA ARG A 191 1.18 29.25 6.33
C ARG A 191 -0.16 29.83 5.91
N LYS A 192 -0.10 31.03 5.35
CA LYS A 192 -1.17 31.60 4.53
C LYS A 192 -0.77 31.43 3.08
N ILE A 193 -1.59 30.73 2.31
CA ILE A 193 -1.33 30.41 0.91
C ILE A 193 -2.24 31.32 0.07
N GLY A 194 -1.62 32.19 -0.74
CA GLY A 194 -2.30 33.10 -1.68
C GLY A 194 -2.61 32.41 -3.01
N PRO A 195 -2.45 33.08 -4.14
CA PRO A 195 -2.62 32.44 -5.44
C PRO A 195 -1.83 31.14 -5.55
N VAL A 196 -2.51 30.09 -6.00
CA VAL A 196 -1.92 28.73 -6.04
C VAL A 196 -1.51 28.44 -7.47
N LEU A 197 -0.21 28.31 -7.67
CA LEU A 197 0.39 28.05 -8.98
C LEU A 197 1.16 26.74 -9.02
N ASP A 198 1.50 26.17 -7.86
CA ASP A 198 2.36 24.99 -7.74
C ASP A 198 1.61 23.81 -7.12
N TYR A 199 1.46 22.79 -7.92
CA TYR A 199 0.72 21.58 -7.58
C TYR A 199 1.64 20.36 -7.62
N CYS A 200 1.42 19.39 -6.74
CA CYS A 200 2.08 18.08 -6.81
C CYS A 200 1.08 16.92 -6.76
N LEU A 201 1.41 15.86 -7.49
CA LEU A 201 0.76 14.56 -7.42
C LEU A 201 1.81 13.52 -7.06
N VAL A 202 1.52 12.68 -6.06
CA VAL A 202 2.45 11.65 -5.56
C VAL A 202 1.75 10.32 -5.58
N ASP A 203 2.17 9.44 -6.49
CA ASP A 203 1.53 8.14 -6.66
C ASP A 203 2.41 7.16 -7.47
N HIS A 204 2.06 5.85 -7.43
CA HIS A 204 2.67 4.83 -8.29
C HIS A 204 2.19 4.91 -9.75
N MET A 205 1.26 5.81 -10.07
CA MET A 205 0.70 6.11 -11.41
C MET A 205 0.01 4.95 -12.13
N GLY A 206 -0.52 3.97 -11.36
CA GLY A 206 -1.34 2.89 -11.90
C GLY A 206 -2.72 3.38 -12.37
N GLU A 207 -3.42 2.56 -13.14
CA GLU A 207 -4.74 2.89 -13.73
C GLU A 207 -5.77 3.38 -12.69
N GLY A 208 -5.78 2.78 -11.49
CA GLY A 208 -6.68 3.18 -10.40
C GLY A 208 -6.48 4.59 -9.87
N LYS A 209 -5.36 5.23 -10.23
CA LYS A 209 -4.97 6.57 -9.77
C LYS A 209 -5.36 7.70 -10.71
N ASN A 210 -5.79 7.33 -11.94
CA ASN A 210 -6.39 8.27 -12.92
C ASN A 210 -5.56 9.52 -13.16
N VAL A 211 -4.23 9.34 -13.22
CA VAL A 211 -3.28 10.45 -13.40
C VAL A 211 -3.46 11.15 -14.74
N GLU A 212 -3.97 10.45 -15.73
CA GLU A 212 -4.31 10.95 -17.06
C GLU A 212 -5.28 12.12 -16.99
N LEU A 213 -6.29 12.07 -16.12
CA LEU A 213 -7.24 13.16 -15.93
C LEU A 213 -6.52 14.44 -15.51
N VAL A 214 -5.52 14.34 -14.61
CA VAL A 214 -4.74 15.49 -14.13
C VAL A 214 -3.85 16.03 -15.26
N ILE A 215 -3.17 15.14 -16.01
CA ILE A 215 -2.35 15.53 -17.16
C ILE A 215 -3.20 16.30 -18.18
N GLU A 216 -4.34 15.75 -18.57
CA GLU A 216 -5.26 16.38 -19.52
C GLU A 216 -5.77 17.75 -19.03
N ALA A 217 -6.05 17.88 -17.72
CA ALA A 217 -6.47 19.14 -17.14
C ALA A 217 -5.37 20.21 -17.27
N PHE A 218 -4.12 19.88 -16.94
CA PHE A 218 -2.99 20.82 -17.04
C PHE A 218 -2.61 21.15 -18.49
N ILE A 219 -2.76 20.22 -19.44
CA ILE A 219 -2.61 20.50 -20.87
C ILE A 219 -3.65 21.54 -21.31
N GLU A 220 -4.90 21.39 -20.88
CA GLU A 220 -5.97 22.32 -21.23
C GLU A 220 -5.75 23.69 -20.57
N LEU A 221 -5.37 23.74 -19.30
CA LEU A 221 -5.01 24.96 -18.58
C LEU A 221 -3.87 25.72 -19.30
N TYR A 222 -2.81 25.01 -19.69
CA TYR A 222 -1.73 25.61 -20.47
C TYR A 222 -2.22 26.25 -21.78
N LYS A 223 -3.10 25.57 -22.52
CA LYS A 223 -3.70 26.11 -23.75
C LYS A 223 -4.56 27.34 -23.50
N ARG A 224 -5.15 27.48 -22.32
CA ARG A 224 -5.92 28.66 -21.88
C ARG A 224 -5.03 29.82 -21.36
N GLY A 225 -3.72 29.60 -21.22
CA GLY A 225 -2.77 30.58 -20.74
C GLY A 225 -2.60 30.64 -19.23
N SER A 226 -3.09 29.65 -18.49
CA SER A 226 -2.83 29.49 -17.06
C SER A 226 -1.34 29.33 -16.78
N LYS A 227 -0.89 29.85 -15.62
CA LYS A 227 0.48 29.70 -15.12
C LYS A 227 0.65 28.54 -14.14
N ALA A 228 -0.42 27.81 -13.84
CA ALA A 228 -0.40 26.68 -12.95
C ALA A 228 0.55 25.60 -13.45
N GLN A 229 1.37 25.07 -12.55
CA GLN A 229 2.34 24.00 -12.81
C GLN A 229 2.01 22.78 -11.99
N SER A 230 2.29 21.58 -12.52
CA SER A 230 2.13 20.32 -11.80
C SER A 230 3.39 19.49 -11.85
N THR A 231 3.77 18.93 -10.71
CA THR A 231 4.89 18.02 -10.58
C THR A 231 4.40 16.65 -10.15
N PHE A 232 4.76 15.61 -10.90
CA PHE A 232 4.39 14.23 -10.68
C PHE A 232 5.57 13.45 -10.08
N TYR A 233 5.38 12.88 -8.89
CA TYR A 233 6.35 12.05 -8.20
C TYR A 233 5.86 10.60 -8.17
N GLY A 234 6.79 9.64 -8.36
CA GLY A 234 6.52 8.22 -8.42
C GLY A 234 6.33 7.69 -9.84
N GLY A 235 5.76 6.49 -9.95
CA GLY A 235 5.69 5.75 -11.21
C GLY A 235 7.02 5.10 -11.61
N SER A 236 6.96 4.02 -12.41
CA SER A 236 8.16 3.45 -13.02
C SER A 236 8.62 4.28 -14.22
N GLU A 237 9.89 4.11 -14.63
CA GLU A 237 10.43 4.80 -15.81
C GLU A 237 9.62 4.47 -17.07
N GLU A 238 9.20 3.21 -17.22
CA GLU A 238 8.39 2.76 -18.35
C GLU A 238 7.03 3.47 -18.36
N ARG A 239 6.37 3.54 -17.19
CA ARG A 239 5.06 4.21 -17.06
C ARG A 239 5.15 5.70 -17.37
N LEU A 240 6.20 6.37 -16.90
CA LEU A 240 6.42 7.78 -17.20
C LEU A 240 6.70 8.01 -18.68
N ALA A 241 7.49 7.14 -19.32
CA ALA A 241 7.74 7.20 -20.75
C ALA A 241 6.45 6.99 -21.57
N GLU A 242 5.57 6.05 -21.17
CA GLU A 242 4.26 5.86 -21.79
C GLU A 242 3.42 7.15 -21.74
N LEU A 243 3.29 7.76 -20.55
CA LEU A 243 2.53 8.99 -20.38
C LEU A 243 3.10 10.16 -21.22
N GLN A 244 4.44 10.30 -21.26
CA GLN A 244 5.11 11.32 -22.07
C GLN A 244 4.95 11.10 -23.57
N ASN A 245 4.84 9.86 -24.01
CA ASN A 245 4.61 9.53 -25.43
C ASN A 245 3.13 9.69 -25.82
N GLN A 246 2.22 9.47 -24.89
CA GLN A 246 0.77 9.54 -25.12
C GLN A 246 0.26 10.97 -25.25
N TYR A 247 0.88 11.92 -24.55
CA TYR A 247 0.44 13.30 -24.47
C TYR A 247 1.51 14.29 -24.96
N ASP A 248 1.07 15.38 -25.57
CA ASP A 248 1.93 16.56 -25.86
C ASP A 248 2.12 17.36 -24.57
N ILE A 249 3.17 16.99 -23.83
CA ILE A 249 3.42 17.51 -22.46
C ILE A 249 3.92 18.95 -22.52
N PRO A 250 3.16 19.92 -21.99
CA PRO A 250 3.59 21.32 -21.94
C PRO A 250 4.69 21.53 -20.88
N PRO A 251 5.44 22.64 -20.94
CA PRO A 251 6.53 22.93 -20.00
C PRO A 251 6.06 23.16 -18.56
N THR A 252 4.75 23.22 -18.31
CA THR A 252 4.14 23.34 -16.98
C THR A 252 3.88 21.99 -16.29
N ILE A 253 4.15 20.87 -16.95
CA ILE A 253 4.04 19.51 -16.38
C ILE A 253 5.43 18.92 -16.22
N HIS A 254 5.77 18.50 -15.00
CA HIS A 254 7.06 17.95 -14.65
C HIS A 254 6.95 16.53 -14.10
N PHE A 255 7.64 15.56 -14.70
CA PHE A 255 7.75 14.21 -14.16
C PHE A 255 9.10 14.05 -13.45
N LYS A 256 9.09 13.65 -12.18
CA LYS A 256 10.28 13.44 -11.34
C LYS A 256 10.60 11.98 -11.08
N GLY A 257 9.64 11.07 -11.35
CA GLY A 257 9.80 9.67 -11.05
C GLY A 257 9.87 9.37 -9.55
N LEU A 258 10.47 8.24 -9.22
CA LEU A 258 10.72 7.86 -7.84
C LEU A 258 11.79 8.75 -7.22
N VAL A 259 11.50 9.28 -6.04
CA VAL A 259 12.42 10.10 -5.24
C VAL A 259 12.51 9.51 -3.84
N GLU A 260 13.65 9.66 -3.18
CA GLU A 260 13.84 9.19 -1.80
C GLU A 260 12.91 9.93 -0.82
N GLU A 261 12.77 11.23 -0.99
CA GLU A 261 11.87 12.07 -0.20
C GLU A 261 11.15 13.07 -1.12
N VAL A 262 9.81 13.12 -1.00
CA VAL A 262 9.01 14.08 -1.77
C VAL A 262 9.15 15.47 -1.16
N PRO A 263 9.62 16.49 -1.91
CA PRO A 263 9.82 17.83 -1.38
C PRO A 263 8.51 18.62 -1.31
N TYR A 264 7.54 18.15 -0.53
CA TYR A 264 6.23 18.81 -0.38
C TYR A 264 6.32 20.31 -0.04
N HIS A 265 7.35 20.73 0.69
CA HIS A 265 7.55 22.13 1.08
C HIS A 265 7.75 23.10 -0.11
N LEU A 266 8.09 22.58 -1.29
CA LEU A 266 8.22 23.36 -2.53
C LEU A 266 6.87 23.59 -3.22
N HIS A 267 5.82 22.90 -2.79
CA HIS A 267 4.50 22.96 -3.42
C HIS A 267 3.47 23.66 -2.54
N GLN A 268 2.35 24.06 -3.16
CA GLN A 268 1.25 24.75 -2.50
C GLN A 268 0.02 23.86 -2.34
N CYS A 269 -0.23 22.96 -3.29
CA CYS A 269 -1.41 22.13 -3.33
C CYS A 269 -1.09 20.70 -3.78
N TYR A 270 -1.65 19.73 -3.08
CA TYR A 270 -1.62 18.33 -3.44
C TYR A 270 -2.82 17.97 -4.32
N LEU A 271 -2.60 17.10 -5.30
CA LEU A 271 -3.62 16.58 -6.22
C LEU A 271 -3.73 15.07 -6.10
N SER A 272 -4.98 14.56 -6.10
CA SER A 272 -5.27 13.15 -6.30
C SER A 272 -6.54 12.98 -7.12
N ALA A 273 -6.46 12.19 -8.19
CA ALA A 273 -7.59 11.84 -9.04
C ALA A 273 -8.01 10.36 -8.89
N SER A 274 -7.53 9.67 -7.87
CA SER A 274 -7.79 8.25 -7.60
C SER A 274 -9.28 7.91 -7.65
N TYR A 275 -9.61 6.73 -8.19
CA TYR A 275 -10.98 6.20 -8.20
C TYR A 275 -11.41 5.65 -6.83
N THR A 276 -10.46 5.31 -5.96
CA THR A 276 -10.72 4.80 -4.62
C THR A 276 -9.53 5.06 -3.71
N GLU A 277 -9.81 5.45 -2.47
CA GLU A 277 -8.81 5.63 -1.43
C GLU A 277 -9.40 5.24 -0.07
N LEU A 278 -8.70 4.39 0.66
CA LEU A 278 -9.08 4.00 2.01
C LEU A 278 -8.52 4.96 3.07
N PHE A 279 -7.25 5.34 2.92
CA PHE A 279 -6.54 6.26 3.81
C PHE A 279 -5.80 7.39 3.07
N ALA A 280 -5.29 7.16 1.84
CA ALA A 280 -4.55 8.15 1.03
C ALA A 280 -3.28 8.67 1.74
N ASN A 281 -2.28 7.80 1.94
CA ASN A 281 -1.04 8.13 2.66
C ASN A 281 -0.37 9.41 2.15
N ALA A 282 -0.14 9.53 0.84
CA ALA A 282 0.50 10.70 0.24
C ALA A 282 -0.30 12.02 0.47
N CYS A 283 -1.64 11.92 0.55
CA CYS A 283 -2.46 13.06 0.94
C CYS A 283 -2.16 13.50 2.37
N VAL A 284 -2.12 12.55 3.32
CA VAL A 284 -1.83 12.85 4.73
C VAL A 284 -0.42 13.43 4.89
N GLU A 285 0.57 12.92 4.16
CA GLU A 285 1.92 13.48 4.11
C GLU A 285 1.91 14.92 3.62
N ALA A 286 1.24 15.21 2.50
CA ALA A 286 1.11 16.54 1.94
C ALA A 286 0.41 17.51 2.92
N LEU A 287 -0.68 17.07 3.55
CA LEU A 287 -1.38 17.85 4.57
C LEU A 287 -0.51 18.09 5.80
N SER A 288 0.34 17.15 6.18
CA SER A 288 1.28 17.31 7.29
C SER A 288 2.33 18.39 7.03
N GLN A 289 2.69 18.58 5.76
CA GLN A 289 3.59 19.66 5.32
C GLN A 289 2.84 20.98 5.05
N GLY A 290 1.51 20.98 5.27
CA GLY A 290 0.67 22.17 5.21
C GLY A 290 0.20 22.55 3.80
N LEU A 291 0.18 21.60 2.85
CA LEU A 291 -0.38 21.85 1.53
C LEU A 291 -1.91 21.97 1.59
N LEU A 292 -2.48 22.71 0.66
CA LEU A 292 -3.88 22.60 0.30
C LEU A 292 -4.10 21.26 -0.44
N ALA A 293 -5.35 20.85 -0.71
CA ALA A 293 -5.59 19.67 -1.50
C ALA A 293 -6.81 19.80 -2.42
N LEU A 294 -6.66 19.33 -3.66
CA LEU A 294 -7.75 19.06 -4.60
C LEU A 294 -7.81 17.55 -4.83
N LEU A 295 -8.89 16.93 -4.42
CA LEU A 295 -9.05 15.50 -4.41
C LEU A 295 -10.28 15.09 -5.24
N SER A 296 -10.20 13.95 -5.93
CA SER A 296 -11.40 13.37 -6.56
C SER A 296 -12.47 13.07 -5.53
N ASP A 297 -13.74 13.28 -5.90
CA ASP A 297 -14.89 13.00 -5.03
C ASP A 297 -15.15 11.49 -4.94
N VAL A 298 -14.29 10.79 -4.20
CA VAL A 298 -14.41 9.36 -3.93
C VAL A 298 -14.73 9.10 -2.47
N GLU A 299 -15.38 7.97 -2.24
CA GLU A 299 -15.80 7.56 -0.90
C GLU A 299 -14.63 7.33 0.04
N ILE A 300 -14.92 7.33 1.33
CA ILE A 300 -14.03 7.05 2.45
C ILE A 300 -13.02 8.16 2.66
N ALA A 301 -11.75 8.05 2.20
CA ALA A 301 -10.69 8.95 2.63
C ALA A 301 -10.89 10.40 2.15
N HIS A 302 -11.10 10.62 0.86
CA HIS A 302 -11.17 11.98 0.31
C HIS A 302 -12.35 12.77 0.87
N ARG A 303 -13.55 12.18 0.89
CA ARG A 303 -14.74 12.83 1.49
C ARG A 303 -14.55 13.07 2.99
N PHE A 304 -13.93 12.13 3.70
CA PHE A 304 -13.63 12.30 5.10
C PHE A 304 -12.71 13.50 5.32
N TYR A 305 -11.59 13.59 4.61
CA TYR A 305 -10.65 14.71 4.77
C TYR A 305 -11.28 16.06 4.39
N ALA A 306 -12.03 16.11 3.30
CA ALA A 306 -12.74 17.32 2.89
C ALA A 306 -13.78 17.77 3.94
N SER A 307 -14.40 16.83 4.65
CA SER A 307 -15.32 17.18 5.76
C SER A 307 -14.61 17.81 6.98
N GLN A 308 -13.30 17.59 7.13
CA GLN A 308 -12.49 18.07 8.25
C GLN A 308 -11.83 19.43 7.98
N SER A 309 -11.65 19.82 6.70
CA SER A 309 -10.95 21.03 6.34
C SER A 309 -11.50 21.69 5.07
N ASN A 310 -11.80 22.99 5.15
CA ASN A 310 -12.19 23.79 3.99
C ASN A 310 -11.03 24.11 3.04
N ALA A 311 -9.81 23.78 3.42
CA ALA A 311 -8.61 23.85 2.58
C ALA A 311 -8.43 22.60 1.70
N ILE A 312 -9.37 21.65 1.77
CA ILE A 312 -9.47 20.46 0.95
C ILE A 312 -10.76 20.57 0.14
N ARG A 313 -10.65 20.50 -1.18
CA ARG A 313 -11.81 20.59 -2.09
C ARG A 313 -11.92 19.34 -2.93
N LEU A 314 -13.17 18.94 -3.24
CA LEU A 314 -13.46 17.75 -4.03
C LEU A 314 -13.89 18.12 -5.44
N PHE A 315 -13.37 17.41 -6.45
CA PHE A 315 -13.80 17.49 -7.83
C PHE A 315 -14.34 16.14 -8.33
N GLN A 316 -15.29 16.17 -9.25
CA GLN A 316 -15.92 14.97 -9.82
C GLN A 316 -15.43 14.61 -11.22
N ASN A 317 -14.86 15.61 -11.93
CA ASN A 317 -14.41 15.46 -13.31
C ASN A 317 -13.36 16.49 -13.67
N LYS A 318 -12.77 16.33 -14.86
CA LYS A 318 -11.73 17.23 -15.38
C LYS A 318 -12.17 18.70 -15.44
N GLY A 319 -13.40 18.94 -15.87
CA GLY A 319 -13.91 20.32 -15.98
C GLY A 319 -13.96 21.05 -14.62
N GLN A 320 -14.42 20.36 -13.57
CA GLN A 320 -14.41 20.91 -12.22
C GLN A 320 -12.98 21.11 -11.69
N LEU A 321 -12.05 20.17 -11.96
CA LEU A 321 -10.65 20.33 -11.58
C LEU A 321 -10.05 21.57 -12.23
N ILE A 322 -10.25 21.78 -13.54
CA ILE A 322 -9.79 22.96 -14.28
C ILE A 322 -10.37 24.24 -13.64
N GLN A 323 -11.69 24.28 -13.43
CA GLN A 323 -12.33 25.45 -12.82
C GLN A 323 -11.74 25.77 -11.44
N MET A 324 -11.53 24.76 -10.59
CA MET A 324 -10.95 24.95 -9.27
C MET A 324 -9.51 25.47 -9.32
N ILE A 325 -8.71 25.01 -10.28
CA ILE A 325 -7.33 25.51 -10.47
C ILE A 325 -7.36 26.96 -10.93
N GLU A 326 -8.21 27.31 -11.91
CA GLU A 326 -8.38 28.71 -12.37
C GLU A 326 -8.84 29.63 -11.21
N GLU A 327 -9.82 29.19 -10.39
CA GLU A 327 -10.24 29.94 -9.19
C GLU A 327 -9.09 30.10 -8.17
N MET A 328 -8.24 29.09 -7.99
CA MET A 328 -7.14 29.14 -7.04
C MET A 328 -5.95 29.95 -7.57
N GLU A 329 -5.77 30.06 -8.89
CA GLU A 329 -4.78 30.93 -9.53
C GLU A 329 -5.15 32.41 -9.36
N GLU A 330 -6.44 32.73 -9.33
CA GLU A 330 -6.97 34.11 -9.23
C GLU A 330 -7.34 34.55 -7.81
N LEU A 331 -6.96 33.78 -6.78
CA LEU A 331 -7.27 34.12 -5.39
C LEU A 331 -6.71 35.51 -5.03
N ASP A 332 -7.59 36.40 -4.59
CA ASP A 332 -7.26 37.71 -4.03
C ASP A 332 -7.14 37.71 -2.49
N PHE A 333 -7.28 36.54 -1.86
CA PHE A 333 -7.15 36.32 -0.42
C PHE A 333 -6.26 35.11 -0.12
N TYR A 334 -5.93 34.98 1.17
CA TYR A 334 -5.09 33.84 1.60
C TYR A 334 -5.91 32.78 2.28
N LEU A 335 -5.62 31.51 1.91
CA LEU A 335 -6.12 30.32 2.59
C LEU A 335 -5.18 29.90 3.72
N SER A 336 -5.73 29.52 4.87
CA SER A 336 -4.96 28.98 5.99
C SER A 336 -4.89 27.46 5.88
N ASN A 337 -3.69 26.90 6.12
CA ASN A 337 -3.47 25.45 6.20
C ASN A 337 -3.66 24.88 7.62
N GLU A 338 -4.13 25.67 8.57
CA GLU A 338 -4.25 25.29 10.00
C GLU A 338 -5.04 23.99 10.20
N LYS A 339 -6.19 23.88 9.52
CA LYS A 339 -7.02 22.69 9.63
C LYS A 339 -6.37 21.45 9.02
N ASN A 340 -5.57 21.62 7.96
CA ASN A 340 -4.83 20.53 7.34
C ASN A 340 -3.75 20.01 8.28
N LEU A 341 -3.00 20.90 8.91
CA LEU A 341 -2.01 20.55 9.94
C LEU A 341 -2.67 19.87 11.15
N ALA A 342 -3.79 20.40 11.62
CA ALA A 342 -4.56 19.80 12.71
C ALA A 342 -5.06 18.38 12.36
N LEU A 343 -5.56 18.19 11.13
CA LEU A 343 -5.97 16.89 10.65
C LEU A 343 -4.79 15.89 10.61
N ALA A 344 -3.67 16.28 9.98
CA ALA A 344 -2.49 15.45 9.89
C ALA A 344 -1.86 15.12 11.26
N SER A 345 -1.96 16.03 12.24
CA SER A 345 -1.46 15.82 13.60
C SER A 345 -2.14 14.63 14.34
N ARG A 346 -3.32 14.22 13.89
CA ARG A 346 -4.02 13.04 14.42
C ARG A 346 -3.23 11.74 14.14
N TYR A 347 -2.40 11.76 13.12
CA TYR A 347 -1.56 10.65 12.67
C TYR A 347 -0.09 10.84 13.03
N SER A 348 0.23 11.71 14.01
CA SER A 348 1.61 11.86 14.48
C SER A 348 2.15 10.56 15.08
N LEU A 349 3.48 10.38 15.05
CA LEU A 349 4.14 9.21 15.62
C LEU A 349 3.70 8.96 17.07
N GLU A 350 3.55 10.02 17.87
CA GLU A 350 3.10 9.91 19.27
C GLU A 350 1.69 9.32 19.37
N LYS A 351 0.75 9.79 18.53
CA LYS A 351 -0.65 9.33 18.51
C LYS A 351 -0.74 7.88 18.04
N VAL A 352 -0.02 7.54 16.97
CA VAL A 352 0.01 6.17 16.46
C VAL A 352 0.65 5.22 17.47
N ALA A 353 1.76 5.62 18.12
CA ALA A 353 2.40 4.84 19.18
C ALA A 353 1.46 4.63 20.38
N GLN A 354 0.62 5.61 20.71
CA GLN A 354 -0.39 5.45 21.76
C GLN A 354 -1.41 4.37 21.40
N ILE A 355 -1.90 4.34 20.14
CA ILE A 355 -2.82 3.28 19.65
C ILE A 355 -2.19 1.89 19.85
N TYR A 356 -0.92 1.73 19.44
CA TYR A 356 -0.20 0.46 19.63
C TYR A 356 -0.05 0.08 21.11
N ARG A 357 0.27 1.02 22.00
CA ARG A 357 0.32 0.75 23.45
C ARG A 357 -1.03 0.29 23.98
N GLU A 358 -2.12 0.94 23.60
CA GLU A 358 -3.46 0.54 24.01
C GLU A 358 -3.88 -0.84 23.49
N LEU A 359 -3.38 -1.24 22.32
CA LEU A 359 -3.57 -2.60 21.80
C LEU A 359 -2.81 -3.62 22.65
N LEU A 360 -1.59 -3.29 23.08
CA LEU A 360 -0.75 -4.14 23.91
C LEU A 360 -1.29 -4.22 25.36
N ASP A 361 -1.61 -3.08 25.97
CA ASP A 361 -2.05 -3.00 27.37
C ASP A 361 -3.38 -3.72 27.66
N ARG A 362 -4.27 -3.82 26.68
CA ARG A 362 -5.55 -4.55 26.84
C ARG A 362 -5.40 -6.07 26.74
N ASN A 363 -4.21 -6.56 26.51
CA ASN A 363 -3.89 -7.97 26.33
C ASN A 363 -3.07 -8.56 27.48
N PHE A 364 -2.83 -7.77 28.56
CA PHE A 364 -2.15 -8.21 29.79
C PHE A 364 -3.10 -8.20 30.98
#